data_9de2eb527d0dca5ba502936fc1317573
#
_entry.id   9de2eb527d0dca5ba502936fc1317573
#
_cell.length_a   1.000
_cell.length_b   1.000
_cell.length_c   1.000
_cell.angle_alpha   90.00
_cell.angle_beta   90.00
_cell.angle_gamma   90.00
#
_symmetry.space_group_name_H-M   'P 1'
#
loop_
_entity.id
_entity.type
_entity.pdbx_description
1 polymer ?
#
loop_
_entity_poly.entity_id
_entity_poly.type
_entity_poly.pdbx_seq_one_letter_code
_entity_poly.pdbx_strand_id
1 'polypeptide(L)'
;MRRRILITGAAGYIGSQVARRLSQDHHVVGVDIRADDGADFPFFMMDIRDPALGRLMREHGIQQVVHLAAVLEDSGDRDRDFDIDVNGTRNVLDACVAAGVEQFWFTSSGAAYVYHPDN
;
A
#
# COMPACT_ATOMS: atom_id res chain seq x y z
N MET A 1 15.28 -6.24 -13.68
CA MET A 1 15.70 -6.24 -12.26
C MET A 1 14.48 -6.35 -11.35
N ARG A 2 14.49 -7.28 -10.42
CA ARG A 2 13.36 -7.43 -9.49
C ARG A 2 13.42 -6.39 -8.38
N ARG A 3 12.29 -5.73 -8.16
CA ARG A 3 12.11 -4.80 -7.06
C ARG A 3 11.28 -5.44 -5.96
N ARG A 4 11.38 -4.92 -4.76
CA ARG A 4 10.56 -5.34 -3.62
C ARG A 4 9.48 -4.28 -3.41
N ILE A 5 8.24 -4.67 -3.66
CA ILE A 5 7.11 -3.73 -3.76
C ILE A 5 6.05 -4.11 -2.74
N LEU A 6 5.64 -3.14 -1.93
CA LEU A 6 4.47 -3.27 -1.07
C LEU A 6 3.28 -2.64 -1.76
N ILE A 7 2.15 -3.35 -1.77
CA ILE A 7 0.90 -2.84 -2.32
C ILE A 7 -0.13 -2.79 -1.21
N THR A 8 -0.63 -1.59 -0.90
CA THR A 8 -1.77 -1.43 -0.01
C THR A 8 -3.06 -1.54 -0.80
N GLY A 9 -4.12 -2.04 -0.20
CA GLY A 9 -5.36 -2.30 -0.92
C GLY A 9 -5.25 -3.49 -1.86
N ALA A 10 -4.38 -4.44 -1.56
CA ALA A 10 -4.04 -5.55 -2.44
C ALA A 10 -5.17 -6.56 -2.65
N ALA A 11 -6.20 -6.56 -1.80
CA ALA A 11 -7.38 -7.41 -1.96
C ALA A 11 -8.52 -6.70 -2.70
N GLY A 12 -8.36 -5.42 -3.05
CA GLY A 12 -9.34 -4.65 -3.81
C GLY A 12 -9.34 -5.04 -5.28
N TYR A 13 -10.33 -4.54 -6.03
CA TYR A 13 -10.47 -4.86 -7.46
C TYR A 13 -9.22 -4.47 -8.25
N ILE A 14 -8.79 -3.22 -8.14
CA ILE A 14 -7.60 -2.73 -8.83
C ILE A 14 -6.33 -3.28 -8.19
N GLY A 15 -6.27 -3.23 -6.86
CA GLY A 15 -5.08 -3.66 -6.11
C GLY A 15 -4.70 -5.11 -6.37
N SER A 16 -5.69 -6.00 -6.43
CA SER A 16 -5.41 -7.41 -6.69
C SER A 16 -4.86 -7.64 -8.10
N GLN A 17 -5.35 -6.90 -9.08
CA GLN A 17 -4.84 -7.00 -10.46
C GLN A 17 -3.42 -6.45 -10.56
N VAL A 18 -3.15 -5.31 -9.95
CA VAL A 18 -1.82 -4.72 -9.91
C VAL A 18 -0.84 -5.65 -9.20
N ALA A 19 -1.24 -6.18 -8.05
CA ALA A 19 -0.39 -7.09 -7.27
C ALA A 19 -0.02 -8.34 -8.06
N ARG A 20 -1.01 -8.98 -8.69
CA ARG A 20 -0.78 -10.18 -9.50
C ARG A 20 0.12 -9.90 -10.69
N ARG A 21 -0.11 -8.78 -11.36
CA ARG A 21 0.70 -8.40 -12.54
C ARG A 21 2.14 -8.13 -12.14
N LEU A 22 2.36 -7.37 -11.07
CA LEU A 22 3.71 -7.04 -10.61
C LEU A 22 4.43 -8.26 -10.02
N SER A 23 3.71 -9.20 -9.43
CA SER A 23 4.32 -10.40 -8.83
C SER A 23 4.98 -11.31 -9.86
N GLN A 24 4.66 -11.15 -11.15
CA GLN A 24 5.31 -11.91 -12.21
C GLN A 24 6.77 -11.51 -12.40
N ASP A 25 7.10 -10.24 -12.17
CA ASP A 25 8.41 -9.69 -12.44
C ASP A 25 9.14 -9.17 -11.19
N HIS A 26 8.41 -9.03 -10.07
CA HIS A 26 8.91 -8.42 -8.85
C HIS A 26 8.51 -9.22 -7.61
N HIS A 27 9.16 -8.93 -6.50
CA HIS A 27 8.75 -9.44 -5.19
C HIS A 27 7.68 -8.53 -4.63
N VAL A 28 6.46 -9.03 -4.53
CA VAL A 28 5.30 -8.26 -4.05
C VAL A 28 4.90 -8.72 -2.66
N VAL A 29 4.64 -7.74 -1.79
CA VAL A 29 3.99 -7.96 -0.49
C VAL A 29 2.69 -7.16 -0.52
N GLY A 30 1.57 -7.82 -0.26
CA GLY A 30 0.26 -7.17 -0.24
C GLY A 30 -0.24 -6.97 1.19
N VAL A 31 -0.89 -5.85 1.42
CA VAL A 31 -1.62 -5.61 2.68
C VAL A 31 -3.02 -5.10 2.37
N ASP A 32 -4.00 -5.53 3.16
CA ASP A 32 -5.38 -5.08 3.08
C ASP A 32 -6.08 -5.46 4.38
N ILE A 33 -7.16 -4.76 4.71
CA ILE A 33 -8.02 -5.13 5.83
C ILE A 33 -8.88 -6.35 5.50
N ARG A 34 -9.02 -6.68 4.21
CA ARG A 34 -9.74 -7.86 3.73
C ARG A 34 -8.76 -8.97 3.36
N ALA A 35 -9.21 -10.21 3.48
CA ALA A 35 -8.42 -11.36 3.06
C ALA A 35 -8.39 -11.49 1.53
N ASP A 36 -7.30 -12.01 0.99
CA ASP A 36 -7.20 -12.42 -0.41
C ASP A 36 -6.75 -13.89 -0.46
N ASP A 37 -7.71 -14.79 -0.61
CA ASP A 37 -7.44 -16.23 -0.61
C ASP A 37 -6.73 -16.71 -1.88
N GLY A 38 -6.72 -15.89 -2.93
CA GLY A 38 -6.08 -16.24 -4.20
C GLY A 38 -4.71 -15.62 -4.40
N ALA A 39 -4.11 -15.03 -3.37
CA ALA A 39 -2.82 -14.35 -3.50
C ALA A 39 -1.68 -15.35 -3.71
N ASP A 40 -0.87 -15.13 -4.75
CA ASP A 40 0.32 -15.91 -5.06
C ASP A 40 1.59 -15.29 -4.48
N PHE A 41 1.44 -14.29 -3.63
CA PHE A 41 2.52 -13.51 -3.02
C PHE A 41 2.25 -13.38 -1.54
N PRO A 42 3.26 -13.03 -0.72
CA PRO A 42 3.05 -12.76 0.71
C PRO A 42 1.96 -11.70 0.90
N PHE A 43 0.98 -12.04 1.71
CA PHE A 43 -0.18 -11.17 1.96
C PHE A 43 -0.44 -11.10 3.45
N PHE A 44 -0.67 -9.90 3.95
CA PHE A 44 -0.94 -9.66 5.36
C PHE A 44 -2.24 -8.87 5.53
N MET A 45 -3.12 -9.36 6.37
CA MET A 45 -4.30 -8.60 6.77
C MET A 45 -3.83 -7.53 7.75
N MET A 46 -3.79 -6.28 7.31
CA MET A 46 -3.29 -5.17 8.11
C MET A 46 -3.97 -3.88 7.68
N ASP A 47 -4.35 -3.07 8.66
CA ASP A 47 -4.86 -1.73 8.42
C ASP A 47 -3.69 -0.80 8.12
N ILE A 48 -3.83 0.11 7.14
CA ILE A 48 -2.78 1.07 6.81
C ILE A 48 -2.47 2.04 7.96
N ARG A 49 -3.36 2.13 8.94
CA ARG A 49 -3.16 2.93 10.15
C ARG A 49 -2.31 2.19 11.21
N ASP A 50 -2.02 0.91 10.98
CA ASP A 50 -1.28 0.10 11.95
C ASP A 50 0.16 0.58 12.07
N PRO A 51 0.63 0.89 13.29
CA PRO A 51 2.02 1.32 13.50
C PRO A 51 3.06 0.25 13.15
N ALA A 52 2.67 -1.01 13.05
CA ALA A 52 3.58 -2.09 12.63
C ALA A 52 3.92 -2.08 11.13
N LEU A 53 3.27 -1.23 10.35
CA LEU A 53 3.48 -1.20 8.89
C LEU A 53 4.94 -0.88 8.53
N GLY A 54 5.56 0.06 9.23
CA GLY A 54 6.97 0.39 9.01
C GLY A 54 7.91 -0.78 9.28
N ARG A 55 7.62 -1.56 10.31
CA ARG A 55 8.37 -2.77 10.63
C ARG A 55 8.23 -3.81 9.53
N LEU A 56 7.01 -4.01 9.03
CA LEU A 56 6.75 -4.91 7.91
C LEU A 56 7.58 -4.52 6.69
N MET A 57 7.62 -3.23 6.36
CA MET A 57 8.41 -2.73 5.24
C MET A 57 9.90 -3.02 5.42
N ARG A 58 10.42 -2.81 6.63
CA ARG A 58 11.83 -3.09 6.91
C ARG A 58 12.14 -4.58 6.83
N GLU A 59 11.29 -5.42 7.40
CA GLU A 59 11.49 -6.86 7.40
C GLU A 59 11.53 -7.45 6.00
N HIS A 60 10.74 -6.89 5.08
CA HIS A 60 10.67 -7.35 3.70
C HIS A 60 11.58 -6.57 2.75
N GLY A 61 12.32 -5.59 3.24
CA GLY A 61 13.23 -4.80 2.43
C GLY A 61 12.55 -4.04 1.32
N ILE A 62 11.38 -3.48 1.59
CA ILE A 62 10.55 -2.81 0.59
C ILE A 62 11.26 -1.59 0.01
N GLN A 63 11.30 -1.51 -1.32
CA GLN A 63 11.93 -0.42 -2.07
C GLN A 63 10.91 0.53 -2.67
N GLN A 64 9.73 0.02 -3.03
CA GLN A 64 8.66 0.80 -3.65
C GLN A 64 7.33 0.46 -2.98
N VAL A 65 6.47 1.45 -2.85
CA VAL A 65 5.12 1.26 -2.31
C VAL A 65 4.11 1.78 -3.33
N VAL A 66 3.11 0.96 -3.61
CA VAL A 66 1.93 1.34 -4.39
C VAL A 66 0.75 1.42 -3.44
N HIS A 67 0.30 2.63 -3.17
CA HIS A 67 -0.74 2.88 -2.17
C HIS A 67 -2.11 3.01 -2.82
N LEU A 68 -2.93 1.96 -2.68
CA LEU A 68 -4.26 1.89 -3.26
C LEU A 68 -5.36 1.72 -2.19
N ALA A 69 -4.99 1.73 -0.92
CA ALA A 69 -5.91 1.47 0.19
C ALA A 69 -6.65 2.72 0.66
N ALA A 70 -7.07 3.56 -0.26
CA ALA A 70 -7.91 4.71 0.06
C ALA A 70 -9.38 4.28 0.07
N VAL A 71 -10.21 4.99 0.83
CA VAL A 71 -11.66 4.79 0.79
C VAL A 71 -12.20 5.38 -0.51
N LEU A 72 -12.64 4.51 -1.42
CA LEU A 72 -13.15 4.92 -2.72
C LEU A 72 -14.64 5.25 -2.68
N GLU A 73 -15.37 4.76 -1.68
CA GLU A 73 -16.79 4.94 -1.52
C GLU A 73 -17.10 5.55 -0.16
N ASP A 74 -18.13 6.39 -0.12
CA ASP A 74 -18.61 6.96 1.13
C ASP A 74 -19.25 5.84 1.96
N SER A 75 -18.66 5.54 3.11
CA SER A 75 -19.17 4.52 4.03
C SER A 75 -20.35 5.03 4.88
N GLY A 76 -20.66 6.33 4.78
CA GLY A 76 -21.64 6.99 5.64
C GLY A 76 -21.04 7.50 6.97
N ASP A 77 -19.76 7.21 7.21
CA ASP A 77 -19.03 7.69 8.39
C ASP A 77 -17.86 8.55 7.91
N ARG A 78 -18.07 9.86 7.89
CA ARG A 78 -17.07 10.81 7.38
C ARG A 78 -15.80 10.85 8.21
N ASP A 79 -15.91 10.70 9.52
CA ASP A 79 -14.75 10.74 10.40
C ASP A 79 -13.87 9.53 10.16
N ARG A 80 -14.48 8.36 9.97
CA ARG A 80 -13.76 7.12 9.65
C ARG A 80 -13.11 7.22 8.28
N ASP A 81 -13.83 7.71 7.27
CA ASP A 81 -13.31 7.85 5.91
C ASP A 81 -12.13 8.82 5.89
N PHE A 82 -12.24 9.94 6.60
CA PHE A 82 -11.15 10.89 6.74
C PHE A 82 -9.94 10.26 7.41
N ASP A 83 -10.15 9.51 8.49
CA ASP A 83 -9.06 8.86 9.23
C ASP A 83 -8.31 7.86 8.35
N ILE A 84 -9.03 7.06 7.58
CA ILE A 84 -8.41 6.10 6.66
C ILE A 84 -7.66 6.82 5.54
N ASP A 85 -8.30 7.81 4.89
CA ASP A 85 -7.70 8.48 3.75
C ASP A 85 -6.53 9.38 4.14
N VAL A 86 -6.65 10.14 5.21
CA VAL A 86 -5.65 11.13 5.59
C VAL A 86 -4.61 10.54 6.55
N ASN A 87 -5.08 10.01 7.67
CA ASN A 87 -4.16 9.50 8.70
C ASN A 87 -3.55 8.17 8.28
N GLY A 88 -4.30 7.34 7.57
CA GLY A 88 -3.78 6.09 7.02
C GLY A 88 -2.68 6.36 5.98
N THR A 89 -2.92 7.28 5.04
CA THR A 89 -1.92 7.66 4.05
C THR A 89 -0.69 8.27 4.71
N ARG A 90 -0.89 9.12 5.72
CA ARG A 90 0.21 9.69 6.48
C ARG A 90 1.05 8.62 7.17
N ASN A 91 0.39 7.61 7.77
CA ASN A 91 1.10 6.50 8.39
C ASN A 91 1.92 5.71 7.37
N VAL A 92 1.37 5.48 6.16
CA VAL A 92 2.10 4.82 5.08
C VAL A 92 3.33 5.64 4.68
N LEU A 93 3.19 6.95 4.53
CA LEU A 93 4.31 7.82 4.20
C LEU A 93 5.39 7.82 5.29
N ASP A 94 4.98 7.93 6.55
CA ASP A 94 5.91 7.88 7.67
C ASP A 94 6.65 6.53 7.71
N ALA A 95 5.94 5.44 7.45
CA ALA A 95 6.55 4.11 7.37
C ALA A 95 7.56 4.03 6.22
N CYS A 96 7.25 4.62 5.07
CA CYS A 96 8.15 4.66 3.92
C CYS A 96 9.45 5.40 4.28
N VAL A 97 9.35 6.54 4.94
CA VAL A 97 10.51 7.32 5.35
C VAL A 97 11.36 6.50 6.34
N ALA A 98 10.72 5.91 7.33
CA ALA A 98 11.43 5.13 8.36
C ALA A 98 12.10 3.87 7.79
N ALA A 99 11.51 3.26 6.76
CA ALA A 99 12.02 2.04 6.13
C ALA A 99 12.99 2.29 4.96
N GLY A 100 13.18 3.56 4.57
CA GLY A 100 14.07 3.90 3.46
C GLY A 100 13.51 3.52 2.09
N VAL A 101 12.20 3.56 1.93
CA VAL A 101 11.54 3.30 0.64
C VAL A 101 11.95 4.35 -0.39
N GLU A 102 12.27 3.91 -1.59
CA GLU A 102 12.81 4.78 -2.65
C GLU A 102 11.72 5.51 -3.41
N GLN A 103 10.57 4.86 -3.64
CA GLN A 103 9.49 5.43 -4.43
C GLN A 103 8.14 5.11 -3.79
N PHE A 104 7.25 6.08 -3.85
CA PHE A 104 5.88 5.96 -3.36
C PHE A 104 4.93 6.36 -4.48
N TRP A 105 4.05 5.45 -4.86
CA TRP A 105 3.02 5.64 -5.87
C TRP A 105 1.67 5.70 -5.20
N PHE A 106 0.88 6.68 -5.57
CA PHE A 106 -0.38 6.94 -4.89
C PHE A 106 -1.41 7.37 -5.93
N THR A 107 -2.62 6.83 -5.83
CA THR A 107 -3.72 7.22 -6.71
C THR A 107 -4.77 7.98 -5.93
N SER A 108 -5.30 9.05 -6.54
CA SER A 108 -6.36 9.86 -5.97
C SER A 108 -7.27 10.35 -7.09
N SER A 109 -8.58 10.19 -6.91
CA SER A 109 -9.61 10.76 -7.80
C SER A 109 -9.29 10.66 -9.29
N GLY A 110 -8.77 9.54 -9.74
CA GLY A 110 -8.45 9.30 -11.15
C GLY A 110 -7.10 9.81 -11.60
N ALA A 111 -6.27 10.34 -10.71
CA ALA A 111 -4.90 10.75 -11.00
C ALA A 111 -3.90 9.92 -10.21
N ALA A 112 -2.75 9.65 -10.80
CA ALA A 112 -1.66 8.95 -10.12
C ALA A 112 -0.52 9.93 -9.85
N TYR A 113 0.04 9.87 -8.65
CA TYR A 113 1.15 10.72 -8.23
C TYR A 113 2.34 9.85 -7.85
N VAL A 114 3.53 10.34 -8.16
CA VAL A 114 4.78 9.71 -7.74
C VAL A 114 5.53 10.67 -6.86
N TYR A 115 5.90 10.21 -5.67
CA TYR A 115 6.74 10.97 -4.77
C TYR A 115 8.14 10.39 -4.76
N HIS A 116 9.13 11.25 -5.01
CA HIS A 116 10.53 10.89 -4.88
C HIS A 116 11.15 11.71 -3.74
N PRO A 117 11.92 11.08 -2.84
CA PRO A 117 12.54 11.83 -1.73
C PRO A 117 13.44 12.97 -2.17
N ASP A 118 13.94 12.91 -3.40
CA ASP A 118 14.85 13.93 -3.95
C ASP A 118 14.14 15.12 -4.61
N ASN A 119 12.80 15.09 -4.64
CA ASN A 119 12.03 16.19 -5.24
C ASN A 119 11.71 17.27 -4.22
#